data_d4c7bf8a34a1d05b79c5c43f8368c0c8
#
_entry.id   d4c7bf8a34a1d05b79c5c43f8368c0c8
#
_cell.length_a   1.000
_cell.length_b   1.000
_cell.length_c   1.000
_cell.angle_alpha   90.00
_cell.angle_beta   90.00
_cell.angle_gamma   90.00
#
_symmetry.space_group_name_H-M   'P 1'
#
loop_
_entity.id
_entity.type
_entity.pdbx_description
1 polymer ?
#
loop_
_entity_poly.entity_id
_entity_poly.type
_entity_poly.pdbx_seq_one_letter_code
_entity_poly.pdbx_strand_id
1 'polypeptide(L)'
;MGKSVKLKDLMNNPAYKRVSGDEESLEREVFVAEINRPGFELAGFFKHSDFRRIILLGDKENIFIKEMTKESQLACFSKLVNDETPCIIIAKGYEAPEILRNIACKRNFPIFETEMATGRVSINLMGKLDELLAPETQIHGVFLNIYGKGVIIKGDSGIGKSEIALELIKRGHQLIADDAVELYHIGQSIIGKAPTVLKNLLEIRGIGVIDASKMFGAASVLPKEKVDLIIQLERWLPSREYRRIGVDRKSTRLNSSHDDISY
;
A
#
# COMPACT_ATOMS: atom_id res chain seq x y z
N MET A 1 -0.01 -10.78 14.55
CA MET A 1 -0.68 -9.46 14.51
C MET A 1 -0.70 -9.03 13.04
N GLY A 2 -1.83 -8.59 12.50
CA GLY A 2 -1.89 -8.04 11.14
C GLY A 2 -1.05 -6.76 11.02
N LYS A 3 -0.63 -6.42 9.80
CA LYS A 3 0.08 -5.17 9.50
C LYS A 3 -0.86 -3.99 9.80
N SER A 4 -0.35 -2.92 10.39
CA SER A 4 -1.08 -1.68 10.65
C SER A 4 -0.36 -0.49 10.03
N VAL A 5 -1.08 0.59 9.84
CA VAL A 5 -0.57 1.86 9.31
C VAL A 5 -0.97 2.98 10.25
N LYS A 6 -0.03 3.84 10.61
CA LYS A 6 -0.35 5.01 11.43
C LYS A 6 -1.12 6.05 10.62
N LEU A 7 -2.10 6.67 11.26
CA LEU A 7 -2.97 7.67 10.62
C LEU A 7 -2.16 8.85 10.04
N LYS A 8 -1.05 9.24 10.69
CA LYS A 8 -0.14 10.29 10.19
C LYS A 8 0.41 9.99 8.79
N ASP A 9 0.78 8.73 8.51
CA ASP A 9 1.34 8.32 7.21
C ASP A 9 0.26 8.32 6.12
N LEU A 10 -0.98 8.01 6.51
CA LEU A 10 -2.13 8.02 5.62
C LEU A 10 -2.60 9.44 5.29
N MET A 11 -2.66 10.32 6.30
CA MET A 11 -3.20 11.68 6.19
C MET A 11 -2.15 12.74 5.83
N ASN A 12 -0.91 12.35 5.52
CA ASN A 12 0.15 13.26 5.07
C ASN A 12 -0.12 13.76 3.62
N ASN A 13 -1.20 14.52 3.47
CA ASN A 13 -1.62 15.14 2.22
C ASN A 13 -2.34 16.45 2.54
N PRO A 14 -1.91 17.60 1.99
CA PRO A 14 -2.49 18.91 2.25
C PRO A 14 -3.97 19.05 1.87
N ALA A 15 -4.50 18.12 1.06
CA ALA A 15 -5.93 18.09 0.73
C ALA A 15 -6.83 17.71 1.91
N TYR A 16 -6.27 17.19 3.02
CA TYR A 16 -6.98 16.88 4.26
C TYR A 16 -6.63 17.91 5.35
N LYS A 17 -7.58 18.73 5.70
CA LYS A 17 -7.44 19.72 6.78
C LYS A 17 -7.88 19.08 8.09
N ARG A 18 -6.97 18.92 9.05
CA ARG A 18 -7.31 18.47 10.40
C ARG A 18 -8.04 19.56 11.16
N VAL A 19 -9.21 19.24 11.73
CA VAL A 19 -10.07 20.18 12.49
C VAL A 19 -10.31 19.74 13.93
N SER A 20 -9.90 18.55 14.31
CA SER A 20 -9.90 18.02 15.67
C SER A 20 -8.79 17.01 15.86
N GLY A 21 -8.37 16.78 17.10
CA GLY A 21 -7.24 15.92 17.47
C GLY A 21 -5.90 16.64 17.34
N ASP A 22 -4.93 16.26 18.16
CA ASP A 22 -3.54 16.74 18.14
C ASP A 22 -2.59 15.77 17.42
N GLU A 23 -1.27 15.94 17.58
CA GLU A 23 -0.26 15.05 16.98
C GLU A 23 -0.31 13.64 17.56
N GLU A 24 -0.65 13.48 18.85
CA GLU A 24 -0.78 12.15 19.46
C GLU A 24 -1.95 11.37 18.85
N SER A 25 -3.05 12.05 18.51
CA SER A 25 -4.21 11.45 17.85
C SER A 25 -3.86 10.84 16.48
N LEU A 26 -2.79 11.31 15.83
CA LEU A 26 -2.31 10.78 14.54
C LEU A 26 -1.49 9.49 14.66
N GLU A 27 -1.12 9.09 15.89
CA GLU A 27 -0.48 7.79 16.14
C GLU A 27 -1.48 6.61 16.14
N ARG A 28 -2.80 6.90 16.01
CA ARG A 28 -3.83 5.86 15.88
C ARG A 28 -3.55 4.97 14.68
N GLU A 29 -3.83 3.68 14.82
CA GLU A 29 -3.53 2.67 13.82
C GLU A 29 -4.76 2.30 13.00
N VAL A 30 -4.54 2.07 11.70
CA VAL A 30 -5.53 1.57 10.74
C VAL A 30 -5.12 0.16 10.36
N PHE A 31 -6.01 -0.82 10.55
CA PHE A 31 -5.76 -2.24 10.33
C PHE A 31 -6.46 -2.81 9.10
N VAL A 32 -7.43 -2.08 8.54
CA VAL A 32 -8.27 -2.57 7.43
C VAL A 32 -8.33 -1.55 6.30
N ALA A 33 -8.25 -2.03 5.07
CA ALA A 33 -8.31 -1.20 3.85
C ALA A 33 -9.76 -0.94 3.43
N GLU A 34 -10.62 -0.60 4.39
CA GLU A 34 -12.04 -0.37 4.15
C GLU A 34 -12.50 0.95 4.76
N ILE A 35 -13.51 1.55 4.12
CA ILE A 35 -14.11 2.81 4.55
C ILE A 35 -15.57 2.55 4.90
N ASN A 36 -16.02 3.04 6.05
CA ASN A 36 -17.40 3.00 6.45
C ASN A 36 -18.14 4.30 6.08
N ARG A 37 -19.28 4.16 5.42
CA ARG A 37 -20.27 5.21 5.19
C ARG A 37 -21.41 4.98 6.20
N PRO A 38 -21.47 5.68 7.33
CA PRO A 38 -22.23 5.28 8.52
C PRO A 38 -23.75 5.61 8.42
N GLY A 39 -24.39 5.25 7.29
CA GLY A 39 -25.81 5.54 7.08
C GLY A 39 -26.72 4.85 8.10
N PHE A 40 -26.47 3.58 8.41
CA PHE A 40 -27.24 2.84 9.41
C PHE A 40 -26.93 3.30 10.84
N GLU A 41 -25.67 3.58 11.12
CA GLU A 41 -25.22 4.08 12.43
C GLU A 41 -25.85 5.44 12.74
N LEU A 42 -25.94 6.33 11.77
CA LEU A 42 -26.61 7.62 11.91
C LEU A 42 -28.11 7.46 12.17
N ALA A 43 -28.73 6.43 11.63
CA ALA A 43 -30.12 6.06 11.94
C ALA A 43 -30.29 5.33 13.30
N GLY A 44 -29.21 5.16 14.06
CA GLY A 44 -29.20 4.55 15.40
C GLY A 44 -28.96 3.03 15.40
N PHE A 45 -28.71 2.40 14.24
CA PHE A 45 -28.48 0.97 14.13
C PHE A 45 -26.99 0.65 14.10
N PHE A 46 -26.46 0.10 15.20
CA PHE A 46 -25.03 -0.22 15.39
C PHE A 46 -24.73 -1.72 15.42
N LYS A 47 -25.71 -2.57 15.21
CA LYS A 47 -25.51 -4.01 15.23
C LYS A 47 -24.61 -4.41 14.05
N HIS A 48 -23.49 -5.08 14.34
CA HIS A 48 -22.48 -5.49 13.38
C HIS A 48 -21.67 -4.35 12.73
N SER A 49 -21.64 -3.14 13.33
CA SER A 49 -20.75 -2.07 12.89
C SER A 49 -19.29 -2.44 13.17
N ASP A 50 -18.43 -2.31 12.17
CA ASP A 50 -16.98 -2.48 12.31
C ASP A 50 -16.32 -1.12 12.49
N PHE A 51 -16.00 -0.77 13.72
CA PHE A 51 -15.42 0.52 14.09
C PHE A 51 -13.94 0.67 13.68
N ARG A 52 -13.26 -0.40 13.27
CA ARG A 52 -11.85 -0.34 12.81
C ARG A 52 -11.69 0.34 11.46
N ARG A 53 -12.78 0.73 10.81
CA ARG A 53 -12.80 1.40 9.51
C ARG A 53 -12.75 2.91 9.67
N ILE A 54 -12.10 3.58 8.72
CA ILE A 54 -12.19 5.04 8.60
C ILE A 54 -13.62 5.41 8.23
N ILE A 55 -14.20 6.36 8.95
CA ILE A 55 -15.55 6.87 8.67
C ILE A 55 -15.47 8.00 7.67
N LEU A 56 -16.31 7.95 6.62
CA LEU A 56 -16.41 8.98 5.59
C LEU A 56 -17.83 9.54 5.51
N LEU A 57 -17.97 10.81 5.80
CA LEU A 57 -19.22 11.56 5.68
C LEU A 57 -19.23 12.33 4.35
N GLY A 58 -20.14 11.98 3.47
CA GLY A 58 -20.37 12.67 2.20
C GLY A 58 -21.69 13.43 2.20
N ASP A 59 -22.25 13.76 1.02
CA ASP A 59 -23.50 14.53 0.88
C ASP A 59 -24.66 13.91 1.65
N LYS A 60 -24.91 12.61 1.42
CA LYS A 60 -26.09 11.94 1.99
C LYS A 60 -26.04 11.95 3.52
N GLU A 61 -24.88 11.66 4.09
CA GLU A 61 -24.67 11.64 5.52
C GLU A 61 -24.81 13.06 6.10
N ASN A 62 -24.23 14.07 5.48
CA ASN A 62 -24.32 15.46 5.95
C ASN A 62 -25.75 16.04 5.85
N ILE A 63 -26.50 15.70 4.78
CA ILE A 63 -27.91 16.07 4.66
C ILE A 63 -28.74 15.39 5.76
N PHE A 64 -28.53 14.08 5.97
CA PHE A 64 -29.24 13.34 7.01
C PHE A 64 -28.94 13.89 8.41
N ILE A 65 -27.68 14.20 8.71
CA ILE A 65 -27.25 14.77 9.99
C ILE A 65 -27.98 16.11 10.28
N LYS A 66 -28.23 16.94 9.26
CA LYS A 66 -28.97 18.22 9.43
C LYS A 66 -30.43 18.01 9.82
N GLU A 67 -31.01 16.88 9.47
CA GLU A 67 -32.38 16.53 9.83
C GLU A 67 -32.50 15.83 11.19
N MET A 68 -31.37 15.35 11.75
CA MET A 68 -31.35 14.69 13.06
C MET A 68 -31.59 15.69 14.20
N THR A 69 -32.29 15.25 15.26
CA THR A 69 -32.35 16.00 16.52
C THR A 69 -30.96 16.05 17.20
N LYS A 70 -30.73 17.07 18.03
CA LYS A 70 -29.46 17.19 18.77
C LYS A 70 -29.19 15.97 19.67
N GLU A 71 -30.24 15.41 20.27
CA GLU A 71 -30.14 14.20 21.11
C GLU A 71 -29.69 12.99 20.28
N SER A 72 -30.28 12.81 19.08
CA SER A 72 -29.88 11.74 18.18
C SER A 72 -28.45 11.92 17.66
N GLN A 73 -28.06 13.14 17.31
CA GLN A 73 -26.66 13.43 16.93
C GLN A 73 -25.71 13.10 18.06
N LEU A 74 -26.01 13.53 19.29
CA LEU A 74 -25.16 13.28 20.47
C LEU A 74 -25.01 11.75 20.72
N ALA A 75 -26.11 11.00 20.67
CA ALA A 75 -26.12 9.57 20.89
C ALA A 75 -25.30 8.82 19.82
N CYS A 76 -25.47 9.16 18.54
CA CYS A 76 -24.77 8.52 17.44
C CYS A 76 -23.29 8.88 17.41
N PHE A 77 -22.94 10.16 17.50
CA PHE A 77 -21.54 10.61 17.42
C PHE A 77 -20.72 10.13 18.63
N SER A 78 -21.35 10.02 19.83
CA SER A 78 -20.66 9.46 21.00
C SER A 78 -20.25 7.99 20.82
N LYS A 79 -20.95 7.24 19.96
CA LYS A 79 -20.60 5.85 19.61
C LYS A 79 -19.59 5.78 18.46
N LEU A 80 -19.71 6.67 17.44
CA LEU A 80 -18.81 6.70 16.31
C LEU A 80 -17.40 7.19 16.72
N VAL A 81 -17.31 8.13 17.66
CA VAL A 81 -16.05 8.62 18.22
C VAL A 81 -15.64 7.71 19.37
N ASN A 82 -14.89 6.66 19.07
CA ASN A 82 -14.40 5.66 20.02
C ASN A 82 -12.93 5.30 19.77
N ASP A 83 -12.35 4.44 20.58
CA ASP A 83 -10.91 4.10 20.50
C ASP A 83 -10.57 3.22 19.31
N GLU A 84 -11.50 2.44 18.78
CA GLU A 84 -11.28 1.57 17.62
C GLU A 84 -11.38 2.32 16.30
N THR A 85 -12.18 3.41 16.23
CA THR A 85 -12.37 4.19 15.01
C THR A 85 -11.12 5.05 14.74
N PRO A 86 -10.44 4.86 13.60
CA PRO A 86 -9.20 5.60 13.32
C PRO A 86 -9.41 7.10 13.21
N CYS A 87 -10.37 7.54 12.40
CA CYS A 87 -10.73 8.94 12.20
C CYS A 87 -12.09 9.08 11.49
N ILE A 88 -12.60 10.30 11.46
CA ILE A 88 -13.74 10.71 10.63
C ILE A 88 -13.25 11.71 9.58
N ILE A 89 -13.66 11.50 8.32
CA ILE A 89 -13.35 12.41 7.21
C ILE A 89 -14.67 12.96 6.67
N ILE A 90 -14.70 14.28 6.49
CA ILE A 90 -15.86 15.00 5.96
C ILE A 90 -15.47 15.54 4.60
N ALA A 91 -16.14 15.05 3.55
CA ALA A 91 -15.84 15.36 2.17
C ALA A 91 -16.70 16.49 1.60
N LYS A 92 -16.32 16.97 0.40
CA LYS A 92 -17.06 17.97 -0.39
C LYS A 92 -17.19 19.36 0.28
N GLY A 93 -16.21 19.76 1.07
CA GLY A 93 -16.21 21.09 1.72
C GLY A 93 -17.26 21.26 2.81
N TYR A 94 -17.91 20.18 3.27
CA TYR A 94 -18.74 20.27 4.45
C TYR A 94 -17.88 20.44 5.70
N GLU A 95 -18.37 21.23 6.64
CA GLU A 95 -17.76 21.41 7.95
C GLU A 95 -18.24 20.34 8.94
N ALA A 96 -17.41 20.03 9.91
CA ALA A 96 -17.76 19.10 10.99
C ALA A 96 -18.93 19.64 11.80
N PRO A 97 -20.03 18.85 11.98
CA PRO A 97 -21.13 19.24 12.85
C PRO A 97 -20.63 19.64 14.25
N GLU A 98 -21.16 20.70 14.81
CA GLU A 98 -20.72 21.26 16.09
C GLU A 98 -20.70 20.21 17.21
N ILE A 99 -21.75 19.38 17.31
CA ILE A 99 -21.85 18.31 18.33
C ILE A 99 -20.73 17.28 18.12
N LEU A 100 -20.46 16.87 16.86
CA LEU A 100 -19.38 15.96 16.53
C LEU A 100 -18.01 16.53 16.91
N ARG A 101 -17.76 17.80 16.56
CA ARG A 101 -16.51 18.51 16.87
C ARG A 101 -16.30 18.61 18.40
N ASN A 102 -17.35 18.94 19.15
CA ASN A 102 -17.27 19.04 20.62
C ASN A 102 -16.94 17.69 21.29
N ILE A 103 -17.51 16.58 20.79
CA ILE A 103 -17.20 15.23 21.28
C ILE A 103 -15.75 14.87 20.94
N ALA A 104 -15.34 15.09 19.70
CA ALA A 104 -14.01 14.79 19.20
C ALA A 104 -12.90 15.55 19.96
N CYS A 105 -13.09 16.84 20.17
CA CYS A 105 -12.14 17.67 20.95
C CYS A 105 -11.97 17.14 22.38
N LYS A 106 -13.05 16.74 23.05
CA LYS A 106 -12.99 16.18 24.41
C LYS A 106 -12.25 14.84 24.50
N ARG A 107 -12.22 14.07 23.42
CA ARG A 107 -11.62 12.72 23.36
C ARG A 107 -10.29 12.70 22.58
N ASN A 108 -9.74 13.84 22.23
CA ASN A 108 -8.56 13.95 21.36
C ASN A 108 -8.69 13.08 20.10
N PHE A 109 -9.87 13.14 19.46
CA PHE A 109 -10.20 12.30 18.32
C PHE A 109 -9.99 13.04 17.00
N PRO A 110 -9.29 12.46 15.99
CA PRO A 110 -8.96 13.14 14.75
C PRO A 110 -10.15 13.22 13.78
N ILE A 111 -10.47 14.44 13.36
CA ILE A 111 -11.41 14.72 12.27
C ILE A 111 -10.68 15.49 11.19
N PHE A 112 -10.95 15.12 9.93
CA PHE A 112 -10.43 15.80 8.75
C PHE A 112 -11.56 16.31 7.88
N GLU A 113 -11.34 17.47 7.27
CA GLU A 113 -12.20 18.06 6.23
C GLU A 113 -11.46 18.08 4.90
N THR A 114 -12.19 17.91 3.80
CA THR A 114 -11.62 17.97 2.45
C THR A 114 -12.66 18.45 1.42
N GLU A 115 -12.21 19.24 0.44
CA GLU A 115 -13.00 19.67 -0.71
C GLU A 115 -13.25 18.55 -1.71
N MET A 116 -12.50 17.44 -1.61
CA MET A 116 -12.61 16.33 -2.55
C MET A 116 -13.99 15.70 -2.52
N ALA A 117 -14.45 15.26 -3.71
CA ALA A 117 -15.66 14.45 -3.83
C ALA A 117 -15.52 13.12 -3.06
N THR A 118 -16.60 12.67 -2.40
CA THR A 118 -16.64 11.46 -1.56
C THR A 118 -16.08 10.22 -2.25
N GLY A 119 -16.45 9.99 -3.53
CA GLY A 119 -15.93 8.85 -4.29
C GLY A 119 -14.42 8.93 -4.54
N ARG A 120 -13.89 10.15 -4.75
CA ARG A 120 -12.44 10.36 -4.92
C ARG A 120 -11.68 10.10 -3.62
N VAL A 121 -12.22 10.55 -2.48
CA VAL A 121 -11.66 10.25 -1.15
C VAL A 121 -11.61 8.75 -0.92
N SER A 122 -12.71 8.03 -1.18
CA SER A 122 -12.77 6.56 -1.03
C SER A 122 -11.71 5.86 -1.88
N ILE A 123 -11.63 6.18 -3.17
CA ILE A 123 -10.66 5.54 -4.08
C ILE A 123 -9.22 5.80 -3.64
N ASN A 124 -8.89 7.05 -3.31
CA ASN A 124 -7.53 7.44 -2.92
C ASN A 124 -7.11 6.76 -1.61
N LEU A 125 -7.98 6.74 -0.60
CA LEU A 125 -7.67 6.13 0.70
C LEU A 125 -7.59 4.61 0.62
N MET A 126 -8.55 3.96 -0.05
CA MET A 126 -8.53 2.50 -0.21
C MET A 126 -7.30 2.06 -0.98
N GLY A 127 -6.96 2.73 -2.10
CA GLY A 127 -5.76 2.40 -2.86
C GLY A 127 -4.47 2.58 -2.05
N LYS A 128 -4.38 3.64 -1.23
CA LYS A 128 -3.22 3.86 -0.34
C LYS A 128 -3.17 2.84 0.80
N LEU A 129 -4.31 2.49 1.39
CA LEU A 129 -4.41 1.47 2.43
C LEU A 129 -4.08 0.07 1.89
N ASP A 130 -4.57 -0.29 0.70
CA ASP A 130 -4.24 -1.54 0.03
C ASP A 130 -2.72 -1.67 -0.18
N GLU A 131 -2.05 -0.58 -0.60
CA GLU A 131 -0.59 -0.57 -0.77
C GLU A 131 0.15 -0.69 0.57
N LEU A 132 -0.27 0.05 1.61
CA LEU A 132 0.41 0.12 2.89
C LEU A 132 0.16 -1.12 3.77
N LEU A 133 -1.05 -1.69 3.73
CA LEU A 133 -1.44 -2.89 4.49
C LEU A 133 -1.15 -4.19 3.74
N ALA A 134 -0.75 -4.13 2.46
CA ALA A 134 -0.47 -5.31 1.66
C ALA A 134 0.52 -6.24 2.37
N PRO A 135 0.27 -7.57 2.35
CA PRO A 135 1.27 -8.54 2.77
C PRO A 135 2.56 -8.34 1.99
N GLU A 136 3.67 -8.35 2.69
CA GLU A 136 4.99 -8.12 2.13
C GLU A 136 5.82 -9.39 2.24
N THR A 137 6.44 -9.79 1.12
CA THR A 137 7.39 -10.89 1.08
C THR A 137 8.65 -10.39 0.40
N GLN A 138 9.81 -10.75 0.93
CA GLN A 138 11.09 -10.42 0.33
C GLN A 138 11.69 -11.66 -0.33
N ILE A 139 12.19 -11.50 -1.55
CA ILE A 139 12.90 -12.55 -2.27
C ILE A 139 14.27 -12.07 -2.74
N HIS A 140 15.24 -12.99 -2.85
CA HIS A 140 16.52 -12.71 -3.47
C HIS A 140 16.45 -12.79 -4.98
N GLY A 141 16.93 -11.73 -5.65
CA GLY A 141 16.96 -11.67 -7.10
C GLY A 141 17.17 -10.26 -7.61
N VAL A 142 17.22 -10.15 -8.93
CA VAL A 142 17.27 -8.86 -9.63
C VAL A 142 15.93 -8.62 -10.29
N PHE A 143 15.37 -7.43 -10.14
CA PHE A 143 14.10 -7.06 -10.74
C PHE A 143 14.27 -5.91 -11.74
N LEU A 144 13.84 -6.15 -12.96
CA LEU A 144 14.02 -5.25 -14.11
C LEU A 144 12.69 -5.06 -14.85
N ASN A 145 12.52 -3.88 -15.46
CA ASN A 145 11.55 -3.69 -16.52
C ASN A 145 12.25 -3.95 -17.86
N ILE A 146 11.83 -4.99 -18.58
CA ILE A 146 12.36 -5.39 -19.87
C ILE A 146 11.24 -5.26 -20.88
N TYR A 147 11.34 -4.30 -21.81
CA TYR A 147 10.32 -3.98 -22.82
C TYR A 147 8.91 -3.78 -22.22
N GLY A 148 8.80 -3.09 -21.07
CA GLY A 148 7.51 -2.83 -20.41
C GLY A 148 6.96 -4.01 -19.63
N LYS A 149 7.78 -5.05 -19.37
CA LYS A 149 7.44 -6.21 -18.54
C LYS A 149 8.33 -6.26 -17.32
N GLY A 150 7.72 -6.46 -16.15
CA GLY A 150 8.46 -6.67 -14.91
C GLY A 150 8.97 -8.10 -14.82
N VAL A 151 10.30 -8.26 -14.87
CA VAL A 151 10.97 -9.55 -14.89
C VAL A 151 11.89 -9.69 -13.68
N ILE A 152 11.65 -10.70 -12.86
CA ILE A 152 12.53 -11.06 -11.75
C ILE A 152 13.47 -12.16 -12.20
N ILE A 153 14.78 -11.96 -12.02
CA ILE A 153 15.83 -12.95 -12.29
C ILE A 153 16.31 -13.51 -10.95
N LYS A 154 16.08 -14.79 -10.72
CA LYS A 154 16.52 -15.54 -9.53
C LYS A 154 17.68 -16.48 -9.90
N GLY A 155 18.38 -16.98 -8.90
CA GLY A 155 19.46 -17.94 -9.05
C GLY A 155 20.48 -17.83 -7.92
N ASP A 156 21.38 -18.79 -7.85
CA ASP A 156 22.41 -18.86 -6.82
C ASP A 156 23.27 -17.59 -6.75
N SER A 157 23.83 -17.32 -5.57
CA SER A 157 24.81 -16.23 -5.44
C SER A 157 25.98 -16.47 -6.40
N GLY A 158 26.32 -15.42 -7.15
CA GLY A 158 27.44 -15.48 -8.10
C GLY A 158 27.16 -16.16 -9.43
N ILE A 159 25.90 -16.40 -9.78
CA ILE A 159 25.55 -16.96 -11.10
C ILE A 159 25.55 -15.92 -12.23
N GLY A 160 25.70 -14.60 -11.89
CA GLY A 160 25.76 -13.54 -12.89
C GLY A 160 24.48 -12.68 -12.99
N LYS A 161 23.62 -12.70 -11.98
CA LYS A 161 22.34 -11.91 -12.00
C LYS A 161 22.58 -10.42 -12.20
N SER A 162 23.45 -9.82 -11.39
CA SER A 162 23.73 -8.37 -11.43
C SER A 162 24.52 -7.98 -12.69
N GLU A 163 25.37 -8.87 -13.22
CA GLU A 163 26.04 -8.68 -14.51
C GLU A 163 25.05 -8.66 -15.68
N ILE A 164 24.04 -9.56 -15.65
CA ILE A 164 22.94 -9.55 -16.63
C ILE A 164 22.13 -8.25 -16.51
N ALA A 165 21.85 -7.82 -15.27
CA ALA A 165 21.14 -6.56 -15.04
C ALA A 165 21.90 -5.37 -15.62
N LEU A 166 23.22 -5.28 -15.37
CA LEU A 166 24.07 -4.23 -15.92
C LEU A 166 24.02 -4.18 -17.46
N GLU A 167 24.09 -5.35 -18.11
CA GLU A 167 24.04 -5.44 -19.56
C GLU A 167 22.66 -5.03 -20.11
N LEU A 168 21.58 -5.38 -19.42
CA LEU A 168 20.22 -4.97 -19.78
C LEU A 168 20.01 -3.47 -19.60
N ILE A 169 20.55 -2.88 -18.52
CA ILE A 169 20.50 -1.41 -18.29
C ILE A 169 21.23 -0.68 -19.42
N LYS A 170 22.42 -1.16 -19.84
CA LYS A 170 23.14 -0.58 -20.99
C LYS A 170 22.37 -0.64 -22.30
N ARG A 171 21.47 -1.61 -22.44
CA ARG A 171 20.57 -1.76 -23.59
C ARG A 171 19.27 -0.95 -23.47
N GLY A 172 19.13 -0.12 -22.43
CA GLY A 172 17.99 0.77 -22.24
C GLY A 172 16.84 0.19 -21.43
N HIS A 173 17.04 -0.95 -20.76
CA HIS A 173 16.08 -1.49 -19.79
C HIS A 173 16.26 -0.83 -18.42
N GLN A 174 15.28 -0.99 -17.53
CA GLN A 174 15.24 -0.24 -16.27
C GLN A 174 15.39 -1.17 -15.06
N LEU A 175 16.23 -0.77 -14.11
CA LEU A 175 16.39 -1.45 -12.83
C LEU A 175 15.27 -1.05 -11.88
N ILE A 176 14.68 -2.02 -11.18
CA ILE A 176 13.78 -1.79 -10.05
C ILE A 176 14.50 -2.14 -8.74
N ALA A 177 15.10 -3.33 -8.66
CA ALA A 177 15.81 -3.79 -7.47
C ALA A 177 16.95 -4.74 -7.83
N ASP A 178 18.01 -4.77 -7.01
CA ASP A 178 19.07 -5.76 -7.03
C ASP A 178 19.23 -6.36 -5.63
N ASP A 179 19.62 -7.62 -5.57
CA ASP A 179 19.82 -8.46 -4.39
C ASP A 179 18.54 -8.77 -3.60
N ALA A 180 17.75 -7.78 -3.24
CA ALA A 180 16.51 -7.95 -2.49
C ALA A 180 15.33 -7.27 -3.21
N VAL A 181 14.26 -8.01 -3.43
CA VAL A 181 13.00 -7.53 -4.02
C VAL A 181 11.89 -7.68 -2.99
N GLU A 182 11.30 -6.56 -2.59
CA GLU A 182 10.08 -6.54 -1.78
C GLU A 182 8.87 -6.70 -2.67
N LEU A 183 8.07 -7.73 -2.42
CA LEU A 183 6.86 -8.06 -3.17
C LEU A 183 5.61 -7.76 -2.35
N TYR A 184 4.64 -7.12 -2.98
CA TYR A 184 3.35 -6.76 -2.39
C TYR A 184 2.21 -7.33 -3.22
N HIS A 185 1.24 -7.93 -2.57
CA HIS A 185 0.02 -8.38 -3.24
C HIS A 185 -1.03 -7.27 -3.20
N ILE A 186 -1.31 -6.65 -4.34
CA ILE A 186 -2.32 -5.58 -4.46
C ILE A 186 -3.40 -6.02 -5.45
N GLY A 187 -4.60 -6.26 -4.95
CA GLY A 187 -5.70 -6.81 -5.75
C GLY A 187 -5.34 -8.16 -6.36
N GLN A 188 -5.26 -8.26 -7.68
CA GLN A 188 -4.85 -9.47 -8.40
C GLN A 188 -3.41 -9.41 -8.95
N SER A 189 -2.63 -8.43 -8.55
CA SER A 189 -1.30 -8.20 -9.07
C SER A 189 -0.24 -8.28 -7.97
N ILE A 190 0.94 -8.76 -8.32
CA ILE A 190 2.13 -8.70 -7.47
C ILE A 190 2.94 -7.49 -7.96
N ILE A 191 3.23 -6.56 -7.07
CA ILE A 191 4.09 -5.41 -7.33
C ILE A 191 5.40 -5.62 -6.61
N GLY A 192 6.51 -5.37 -7.29
CA GLY A 192 7.85 -5.43 -6.71
C GLY A 192 8.51 -4.06 -6.64
N LYS A 193 9.32 -3.85 -5.61
CA LYS A 193 10.20 -2.68 -5.46
C LYS A 193 11.48 -3.04 -4.71
N ALA A 194 12.45 -2.14 -4.73
CA ALA A 194 13.63 -2.26 -3.88
C ALA A 194 13.32 -1.86 -2.43
N PRO A 195 13.96 -2.49 -1.43
CA PRO A 195 14.04 -1.93 -0.09
C PRO A 195 14.59 -0.51 -0.14
N THR A 196 14.09 0.37 0.75
CA THR A 196 14.44 1.81 0.71
C THR A 196 15.95 2.05 0.76
N VAL A 197 16.68 1.23 1.54
CA VAL A 197 18.15 1.33 1.70
C VAL A 197 18.94 0.83 0.49
N LEU A 198 18.34 0.00 -0.39
CA LEU A 198 18.95 -0.56 -1.60
C LEU A 198 18.44 0.11 -2.88
N LYS A 199 17.66 1.15 -2.77
CA LYS A 199 17.06 1.82 -3.93
C LYS A 199 18.12 2.32 -4.91
N ASN A 200 17.97 1.96 -6.20
CA ASN A 200 18.85 2.27 -7.32
C ASN A 200 20.27 1.68 -7.23
N LEU A 201 20.56 0.88 -6.21
CA LEU A 201 21.87 0.26 -6.05
C LEU A 201 21.95 -1.04 -6.84
N LEU A 202 23.14 -1.30 -7.40
CA LEU A 202 23.49 -2.52 -8.12
C LEU A 202 24.87 -2.97 -7.64
N GLU A 203 24.98 -4.20 -7.12
CA GLU A 203 26.25 -4.77 -6.71
C GLU A 203 26.92 -5.53 -7.85
N ILE A 204 28.14 -5.13 -8.22
CA ILE A 204 28.89 -5.75 -9.30
C ILE A 204 30.19 -6.31 -8.72
N ARG A 205 30.41 -7.61 -8.92
CA ARG A 205 31.64 -8.25 -8.47
C ARG A 205 32.90 -7.58 -9.03
N GLY A 206 33.86 -7.33 -8.15
CA GLY A 206 35.14 -6.70 -8.50
C GLY A 206 35.08 -5.19 -8.70
N ILE A 207 33.88 -4.59 -8.69
CA ILE A 207 33.69 -3.13 -8.77
C ILE A 207 33.12 -2.59 -7.46
N GLY A 208 32.18 -3.31 -6.84
CA GLY A 208 31.45 -2.90 -5.65
C GLY A 208 30.03 -2.44 -5.97
N VAL A 209 29.45 -1.65 -5.06
CA VAL A 209 28.08 -1.14 -5.17
C VAL A 209 28.07 0.16 -5.96
N ILE A 210 27.29 0.23 -7.01
CA ILE A 210 27.09 1.41 -7.86
C ILE A 210 25.66 1.92 -7.78
N ASP A 211 25.46 3.22 -7.97
CA ASP A 211 24.12 3.83 -8.13
C ASP A 211 23.80 3.89 -9.62
N ALA A 212 22.86 3.03 -10.06
CA ALA A 212 22.47 2.92 -11.47
C ALA A 212 21.91 4.24 -12.01
N SER A 213 21.16 5.00 -11.21
CA SER A 213 20.60 6.29 -11.64
C SER A 213 21.67 7.35 -11.88
N LYS A 214 22.76 7.34 -11.10
CA LYS A 214 23.88 8.27 -11.28
C LYS A 214 24.75 7.88 -12.46
N MET A 215 24.93 6.57 -12.72
CA MET A 215 25.79 6.10 -13.81
C MET A 215 25.10 6.12 -15.18
N PHE A 216 23.82 5.77 -15.24
CA PHE A 216 23.10 5.58 -16.51
C PHE A 216 21.94 6.56 -16.69
N GLY A 217 21.75 7.50 -15.76
CA GLY A 217 20.70 8.50 -15.79
C GLY A 217 19.39 8.03 -15.13
N ALA A 218 18.53 8.98 -14.76
CA ALA A 218 17.27 8.70 -14.05
C ALA A 218 16.30 7.78 -14.81
N ALA A 219 16.39 7.74 -16.14
CA ALA A 219 15.58 6.86 -16.98
C ALA A 219 15.96 5.37 -16.88
N SER A 220 17.11 5.04 -16.29
CA SER A 220 17.59 3.67 -16.12
C SER A 220 17.00 2.94 -14.90
N VAL A 221 16.19 3.62 -14.10
CA VAL A 221 15.60 3.06 -12.88
C VAL A 221 14.09 3.31 -12.82
N LEU A 222 13.36 2.38 -12.18
CA LEU A 222 11.95 2.54 -11.83
C LEU A 222 11.75 2.31 -10.33
N PRO A 223 10.84 3.06 -9.68
CA PRO A 223 10.61 2.92 -8.24
C PRO A 223 9.88 1.61 -7.86
N LYS A 224 9.00 1.12 -8.72
CA LYS A 224 8.24 -0.11 -8.57
C LYS A 224 7.66 -0.55 -9.92
N GLU A 225 7.37 -1.84 -10.07
CA GLU A 225 6.74 -2.40 -11.27
C GLU A 225 5.92 -3.64 -10.91
N LYS A 226 4.95 -3.99 -11.77
CA LYS A 226 4.22 -5.24 -11.69
C LYS A 226 5.13 -6.41 -12.08
N VAL A 227 5.06 -7.52 -11.36
CA VAL A 227 5.78 -8.75 -11.73
C VAL A 227 4.97 -9.49 -12.78
N ASP A 228 5.55 -9.63 -13.98
CA ASP A 228 4.95 -10.37 -15.11
C ASP A 228 5.61 -11.72 -15.30
N LEU A 229 6.92 -11.84 -14.99
CA LEU A 229 7.69 -13.06 -15.24
C LEU A 229 8.77 -13.25 -14.16
N ILE A 230 9.04 -14.50 -13.81
CA ILE A 230 10.18 -14.88 -12.98
C ILE A 230 11.04 -15.86 -13.78
N ILE A 231 12.34 -15.57 -13.87
CA ILE A 231 13.33 -16.37 -14.57
C ILE A 231 14.27 -16.97 -13.52
N GLN A 232 14.37 -18.29 -13.48
CA GLN A 232 15.34 -18.98 -12.64
C GLN A 232 16.60 -19.29 -13.45
N LEU A 233 17.75 -18.74 -13.02
CA LEU A 233 19.05 -19.09 -13.58
C LEU A 233 19.62 -20.31 -12.85
N GLU A 234 20.07 -21.27 -13.60
CA GLU A 234 20.75 -22.47 -13.09
C GLU A 234 22.09 -22.66 -13.82
N ARG A 235 23.07 -23.25 -13.14
CA ARG A 235 24.31 -23.66 -13.80
C ARG A 235 24.02 -24.84 -14.74
N TRP A 236 24.55 -24.75 -15.94
CA TRP A 236 24.43 -25.87 -16.90
C TRP A 236 25.14 -27.11 -16.37
N LEU A 237 24.39 -28.21 -16.27
CA LEU A 237 24.91 -29.54 -15.89
C LEU A 237 24.72 -30.47 -17.07
N PRO A 238 25.81 -31.01 -17.68
CA PRO A 238 25.70 -31.92 -18.87
C PRO A 238 24.90 -33.19 -18.63
N SER A 239 24.80 -33.62 -17.36
CA SER A 239 24.08 -34.84 -16.97
C SER A 239 22.58 -34.62 -16.73
N ARG A 240 22.07 -33.38 -16.80
CA ARG A 240 20.66 -33.05 -16.53
C ARG A 240 19.89 -32.85 -17.83
N GLU A 241 18.76 -33.53 -17.95
CA GLU A 241 17.81 -33.25 -19.03
C GLU A 241 17.06 -31.94 -18.79
N TYR A 242 17.26 -30.99 -19.70
CA TYR A 242 16.53 -29.72 -19.67
C TYR A 242 15.33 -29.75 -20.61
N ARG A 243 14.14 -29.52 -20.07
CA ARG A 243 12.93 -29.40 -20.90
C ARG A 243 13.01 -28.11 -21.72
N ARG A 244 12.99 -28.24 -23.04
CA ARG A 244 13.05 -27.11 -23.99
C ARG A 244 11.76 -26.32 -24.09
N ILE A 245 10.63 -26.87 -23.62
CA ILE A 245 9.31 -26.22 -23.63
C ILE A 245 8.87 -26.11 -22.17
N GLY A 246 8.79 -24.86 -21.67
CA GLY A 246 8.23 -24.57 -20.37
C GLY A 246 6.71 -24.84 -20.36
N VAL A 247 6.23 -25.61 -19.39
CA VAL A 247 4.79 -25.69 -19.09
C VAL A 247 4.46 -24.48 -18.25
N ASP A 248 3.53 -23.66 -18.73
CA ASP A 248 3.06 -22.46 -18.04
C ASP A 248 2.48 -22.85 -16.66
N ARG A 249 3.22 -22.58 -15.59
CA ARG A 249 2.75 -22.77 -14.22
C ARG A 249 2.35 -21.40 -13.66
N LYS A 250 1.10 -21.03 -13.90
CA LYS A 250 0.50 -19.86 -13.25
C LYS A 250 0.08 -20.25 -11.83
N SER A 251 0.94 -19.98 -10.84
CA SER A 251 0.59 -20.11 -9.43
C SER A 251 0.31 -18.75 -8.82
N THR A 252 -0.92 -18.55 -8.36
CA THR A 252 -1.43 -17.31 -7.76
C THR A 252 -1.62 -17.43 -6.24
N ARG A 253 -0.85 -18.27 -5.54
CA ARG A 253 -0.97 -18.41 -4.09
C ARG A 253 0.31 -17.95 -3.39
N LEU A 254 0.27 -16.78 -2.79
CA LEU A 254 1.11 -16.43 -1.64
C LEU A 254 0.49 -17.11 -0.42
N ASN A 255 1.00 -18.30 -0.05
CA ASN A 255 0.67 -18.89 1.23
C ASN A 255 1.55 -18.25 2.30
N SER A 256 0.93 -17.88 3.42
CA SER A 256 1.55 -17.26 4.61
C SER A 256 2.37 -18.23 5.47
N SER A 257 2.88 -19.33 4.93
CA SER A 257 3.85 -20.24 5.57
C SER A 257 5.13 -20.23 4.74
N HIS A 258 6.24 -20.00 5.43
CA HIS A 258 7.59 -20.11 4.90
C HIS A 258 7.71 -21.43 4.12
N ASP A 259 8.12 -21.34 2.88
CA ASP A 259 8.40 -22.38 1.90
C ASP A 259 7.30 -22.58 0.85
N ASP A 260 7.78 -22.57 -0.40
CA ASP A 260 7.11 -22.88 -1.65
C ASP A 260 6.31 -21.78 -2.33
N ILE A 261 7.06 -20.88 -2.98
CA ILE A 261 6.59 -20.30 -4.24
C ILE A 261 6.89 -21.36 -5.31
N SER A 262 5.94 -22.27 -5.59
CA SER A 262 6.03 -23.16 -6.74
C SER A 262 5.47 -22.45 -7.97
N TYR A 263 6.26 -22.43 -9.02
CA TYR A 263 6.00 -21.81 -10.32
C TYR A 263 5.45 -22.81 -11.32
#